data_35db8664d1234b23c9d8b38a8329f04d
#
_entry.id   35db8664d1234b23c9d8b38a8329f04d
#
_cell.length_a   1.000
_cell.length_b   1.000
_cell.length_c   1.000
_cell.angle_alpha   90.00
_cell.angle_beta   90.00
_cell.angle_gamma   90.00
#
_symmetry.space_group_name_H-M   'P 1'
#
loop_
_entity.id
_entity.type
_entity.pdbx_description
1 polymer ?
#
loop_
_entity_poly.entity_id
_entity_poly.type
_entity_poly.pdbx_seq_one_letter_code
_entity_poly.pdbx_strand_id
1 'polypeptide(L)'
;MYKLIIMIIFCSVLSANELSILKDNKKQLRETEKQRIQEKYNSANKDWISPITINSGLSRGHSFSSQSDNLTKSVSIGFTQSIYKSGGIEFTIKNAKDVLDSDLINWEIENNAILETIYETLLQIKQLKIQIEQNKYSLKNKEIQLELKKIQYEAGNADITELNDAIMDKNSQYKQNIAIENSLKDKEYELSKYTNLKYNQIELLDFKVINKDDFIKNNLNIKYENSQVASFDSSYKKLKSSYLPQVTLGTNYSYSNKEDMIKDDKTTSKNGTISLNISMPLYDINKSSTLEESRLNLLKQKLNLSDVKDQIKYEYDQILNQIDTYEKQSKIIIDNLNLYTELINANKSSNDSGMSATYDLEILQNTKKVNEYDLEINDINIKLQYSKLYFKTKV
;
A
#
# COMPACT_ATOMS: atom_id res chain seq x y z
N MET A 1 -20.22 -10.12 -29.38
CA MET A 1 -18.90 -9.83 -28.78
C MET A 1 -18.79 -8.42 -28.14
N TYR A 2 -19.91 -7.79 -27.73
CA TYR A 2 -19.94 -6.40 -27.17
C TYR A 2 -20.49 -6.31 -25.73
N LYS A 3 -20.73 -7.43 -25.05
CA LYS A 3 -21.31 -7.41 -23.67
C LYS A 3 -20.33 -7.64 -22.52
N LEU A 4 -19.03 -7.83 -22.81
CA LEU A 4 -18.02 -8.13 -21.75
C LEU A 4 -17.20 -6.91 -21.31
N ILE A 5 -17.33 -5.76 -21.98
CA ILE A 5 -16.52 -4.55 -21.68
C ILE A 5 -17.19 -3.62 -20.64
N ILE A 6 -18.51 -3.76 -20.41
CA ILE A 6 -19.25 -2.84 -19.53
C ILE A 6 -19.12 -3.18 -18.04
N MET A 7 -18.69 -4.38 -17.67
CA MET A 7 -18.64 -4.82 -16.25
C MET A 7 -17.34 -4.41 -15.51
N ILE A 8 -16.31 -3.95 -16.23
CA ILE A 8 -15.02 -3.53 -15.62
C ILE A 8 -15.02 -2.04 -15.22
N ILE A 9 -15.94 -1.23 -15.78
CA ILE A 9 -15.95 0.23 -15.55
C ILE A 9 -16.62 0.61 -14.22
N PHE A 10 -17.46 -0.24 -13.61
CA PHE A 10 -18.22 0.12 -12.42
C PHE A 10 -17.43 0.01 -11.09
N CYS A 11 -16.31 -0.75 -11.06
CA CYS A 11 -15.46 -0.88 -9.85
C CYS A 11 -14.39 0.21 -9.71
N SER A 12 -14.09 0.96 -10.79
CA SER A 12 -13.04 1.99 -10.77
C SER A 12 -13.54 3.37 -10.34
N VAL A 13 -14.85 3.56 -10.16
CA VAL A 13 -15.44 4.88 -9.87
C VAL A 13 -15.36 5.21 -8.38
N LEU A 14 -15.40 4.22 -7.47
CA LEU A 14 -15.30 4.48 -6.03
C LEU A 14 -13.86 4.85 -5.61
N SER A 15 -12.86 4.12 -6.07
CA SER A 15 -11.46 4.44 -5.75
C SER A 15 -10.95 5.74 -6.39
N ALA A 16 -11.50 6.17 -7.54
CA ALA A 16 -11.16 7.45 -8.16
C ALA A 16 -11.65 8.66 -7.33
N ASN A 17 -12.75 8.52 -6.60
CA ASN A 17 -13.30 9.59 -5.76
C ASN A 17 -12.53 9.74 -4.43
N GLU A 18 -12.04 8.65 -3.87
CA GLU A 18 -11.28 8.65 -2.60
C GLU A 18 -9.88 9.28 -2.76
N LEU A 19 -9.21 9.06 -3.89
CA LEU A 19 -7.92 9.71 -4.19
C LEU A 19 -8.05 11.23 -4.45
N SER A 20 -9.26 11.76 -4.59
CA SER A 20 -9.50 13.20 -4.78
C SER A 20 -9.06 14.04 -3.58
N ILE A 21 -8.97 13.44 -2.39
CA ILE A 21 -8.50 14.12 -1.17
C ILE A 21 -6.98 14.37 -1.15
N LEU A 22 -6.22 13.69 -2.02
CA LEU A 22 -4.77 13.84 -2.09
C LEU A 22 -4.36 15.18 -2.69
N LYS A 23 -3.16 15.65 -2.33
CA LYS A 23 -2.48 16.75 -3.04
C LYS A 23 -2.29 16.41 -4.52
N ASP A 24 -2.35 17.42 -5.38
CA ASP A 24 -2.25 17.25 -6.83
C ASP A 24 -0.99 16.49 -7.26
N ASN A 25 0.18 16.79 -6.66
CA ASN A 25 1.42 16.09 -6.97
C ASN A 25 1.37 14.59 -6.59
N LYS A 26 0.73 14.24 -5.48
CA LYS A 26 0.56 12.84 -5.06
C LYS A 26 -0.45 12.11 -5.95
N LYS A 27 -1.54 12.77 -6.29
CA LYS A 27 -2.54 12.25 -7.23
C LYS A 27 -1.90 11.99 -8.59
N GLN A 28 -1.17 12.97 -9.13
CA GLN A 28 -0.45 12.83 -10.39
C GLN A 28 0.59 11.71 -10.36
N LEU A 29 1.30 11.53 -9.23
CA LEU A 29 2.23 10.41 -9.04
C LEU A 29 1.51 9.06 -9.17
N ARG A 30 0.35 8.90 -8.52
CA ARG A 30 -0.42 7.65 -8.57
C ARG A 30 -1.01 7.39 -9.97
N GLU A 31 -1.48 8.42 -10.64
CA GLU A 31 -1.97 8.34 -12.03
C GLU A 31 -0.83 7.98 -13.00
N THR A 32 0.34 8.62 -12.85
CA THR A 32 1.53 8.32 -13.66
C THR A 32 2.00 6.89 -13.45
N GLU A 33 1.99 6.40 -12.21
CA GLU A 33 2.35 5.01 -11.92
C GLU A 33 1.38 4.01 -12.57
N LYS A 34 0.07 4.28 -12.55
CA LYS A 34 -0.92 3.47 -13.26
C LYS A 34 -0.67 3.45 -14.77
N GLN A 35 -0.35 4.61 -15.36
CA GLN A 35 0.02 4.70 -16.77
C GLN A 35 1.30 3.92 -17.07
N ARG A 36 2.32 4.01 -16.22
CA ARG A 36 3.58 3.25 -16.34
C ARG A 36 3.32 1.74 -16.35
N ILE A 37 2.46 1.25 -15.45
CA ILE A 37 2.04 -0.16 -15.39
C ILE A 37 1.38 -0.57 -16.71
N GLN A 38 0.48 0.26 -17.25
CA GLN A 38 -0.19 -0.02 -18.51
C GLN A 38 0.77 -0.05 -19.70
N GLU A 39 1.72 0.89 -19.78
CA GLU A 39 2.72 0.92 -20.86
C GLU A 39 3.71 -0.24 -20.74
N LYS A 40 4.09 -0.65 -19.52
CA LYS A 40 4.87 -1.88 -19.27
C LYS A 40 4.17 -3.11 -19.86
N TYR A 41 2.85 -3.23 -19.64
CA TYR A 41 2.06 -4.29 -20.25
C TYR A 41 1.99 -4.18 -21.77
N ASN A 42 1.75 -2.99 -22.31
CA ASN A 42 1.67 -2.75 -23.74
C ASN A 42 2.96 -3.14 -24.47
N SER A 43 4.11 -2.93 -23.84
CA SER A 43 5.40 -3.39 -24.33
C SER A 43 5.53 -4.91 -24.21
N ALA A 44 5.37 -5.46 -23.01
CA ALA A 44 5.60 -6.87 -22.72
C ALA A 44 4.65 -7.81 -23.52
N ASN A 45 3.41 -7.37 -23.75
CA ASN A 45 2.42 -8.11 -24.54
C ASN A 45 2.82 -8.23 -26.03
N LYS A 46 3.70 -7.36 -26.52
CA LYS A 46 4.22 -7.31 -27.89
C LYS A 46 5.66 -7.82 -28.02
N ASP A 47 6.30 -8.27 -26.95
CA ASP A 47 7.70 -8.74 -26.94
C ASP A 47 7.96 -9.93 -27.88
N TRP A 48 6.90 -10.64 -28.29
CA TRP A 48 7.01 -11.71 -29.28
C TRP A 48 7.13 -11.20 -30.70
N ILE A 49 6.85 -9.90 -30.98
CA ILE A 49 6.95 -9.26 -32.30
C ILE A 49 8.37 -8.71 -32.45
N SER A 50 9.07 -9.21 -33.43
CA SER A 50 10.44 -8.78 -33.68
C SER A 50 10.49 -7.42 -34.38
N PRO A 51 11.48 -6.56 -34.08
CA PRO A 51 11.64 -5.29 -34.77
C PRO A 51 12.14 -5.48 -36.20
N ILE A 52 11.78 -4.56 -37.10
CA ILE A 52 12.42 -4.40 -38.40
C ILE A 52 13.68 -3.57 -38.17
N THR A 53 14.82 -4.08 -38.65
CA THR A 53 16.12 -3.43 -38.45
C THR A 53 16.69 -2.97 -39.78
N ILE A 54 17.28 -1.77 -39.78
CA ILE A 54 18.11 -1.25 -40.86
C ILE A 54 19.55 -1.23 -40.33
N ASN A 55 20.45 -1.89 -41.06
CA ASN A 55 21.85 -1.90 -40.75
C ASN A 55 22.64 -1.23 -41.91
N SER A 56 23.56 -0.36 -41.59
CA SER A 56 24.49 0.21 -42.52
C SER A 56 25.92 -0.02 -42.02
N GLY A 57 26.81 -0.39 -42.92
CA GLY A 57 28.19 -0.70 -42.59
C GLY A 57 29.18 -0.19 -43.63
N LEU A 58 30.33 0.23 -43.12
CA LEU A 58 31.50 0.52 -43.91
C LEU A 58 32.63 -0.38 -43.40
N SER A 59 33.19 -1.21 -44.26
CA SER A 59 34.31 -2.07 -43.88
C SER A 59 35.40 -2.00 -44.93
N ARG A 60 36.66 -1.99 -44.49
CA ARG A 60 37.85 -2.11 -45.33
C ARG A 60 38.61 -3.36 -44.93
N GLY A 61 38.84 -4.24 -45.87
CA GLY A 61 39.57 -5.49 -45.65
C GLY A 61 40.69 -5.63 -46.64
N HIS A 62 41.92 -5.87 -46.14
CA HIS A 62 43.07 -6.18 -46.96
C HIS A 62 43.35 -7.69 -46.90
N SER A 63 43.49 -8.30 -48.10
CA SER A 63 43.84 -9.72 -48.23
C SER A 63 45.24 -9.85 -48.79
N PHE A 64 46.16 -10.37 -47.98
CA PHE A 64 47.55 -10.57 -48.36
C PHE A 64 47.73 -11.67 -49.40
N SER A 65 46.90 -12.70 -49.39
CA SER A 65 46.94 -13.81 -50.31
C SER A 65 46.51 -13.46 -51.74
N SER A 66 45.47 -12.62 -51.86
CA SER A 66 44.85 -12.18 -53.12
C SER A 66 45.33 -10.79 -53.57
N GLN A 67 46.20 -10.15 -52.79
CA GLN A 67 46.65 -8.77 -53.01
C GLN A 67 45.50 -7.82 -53.35
N SER A 68 44.44 -7.87 -52.55
CA SER A 68 43.23 -7.04 -52.72
C SER A 68 43.00 -6.19 -51.49
N ASP A 69 42.57 -4.95 -51.66
CA ASP A 69 42.17 -4.01 -50.62
C ASP A 69 40.78 -3.53 -50.91
N ASN A 70 39.83 -4.14 -50.21
CA ASN A 70 38.41 -3.98 -50.50
C ASN A 70 37.73 -2.99 -49.53
N LEU A 71 37.19 -1.93 -50.07
CA LEU A 71 36.26 -1.04 -49.33
C LEU A 71 34.81 -1.47 -49.64
N THR A 72 34.10 -1.94 -48.62
CA THR A 72 32.70 -2.38 -48.77
C THR A 72 31.78 -1.40 -48.04
N LYS A 73 30.82 -0.86 -48.77
CA LYS A 73 29.72 -0.06 -48.26
C LYS A 73 28.45 -0.91 -48.35
N SER A 74 27.74 -1.10 -47.25
CA SER A 74 26.53 -1.93 -47.22
C SER A 74 25.39 -1.27 -46.51
N VAL A 75 24.19 -1.51 -46.98
CA VAL A 75 22.91 -1.18 -46.32
C VAL A 75 22.02 -2.42 -46.42
N SER A 76 21.37 -2.80 -45.31
CA SER A 76 20.40 -3.88 -45.32
C SER A 76 19.21 -3.54 -44.48
N ILE A 77 18.05 -4.04 -44.87
CA ILE A 77 16.82 -4.01 -44.10
C ILE A 77 16.31 -5.44 -43.95
N GLY A 78 15.91 -5.81 -42.76
CA GLY A 78 15.42 -7.15 -42.50
C GLY A 78 14.72 -7.29 -41.16
N PHE A 79 14.03 -8.40 -41.00
CA PHE A 79 13.49 -8.85 -39.74
C PHE A 79 13.49 -10.38 -39.64
N THR A 80 13.46 -10.90 -38.42
CA THR A 80 13.32 -12.33 -38.15
C THR A 80 12.20 -12.49 -37.13
N GLN A 81 11.07 -13.01 -37.56
CA GLN A 81 9.88 -13.20 -36.76
C GLN A 81 9.72 -14.66 -36.35
N SER A 82 9.61 -14.91 -35.05
CA SER A 82 9.16 -16.22 -34.58
C SER A 82 7.66 -16.38 -34.86
N ILE A 83 7.33 -17.38 -35.67
CA ILE A 83 5.93 -17.68 -36.04
C ILE A 83 5.38 -18.84 -35.21
N TYR A 84 6.26 -19.65 -34.60
CA TYR A 84 5.90 -20.73 -33.70
C TYR A 84 7.00 -20.94 -32.65
N LYS A 85 6.61 -21.03 -31.37
CA LYS A 85 7.53 -21.25 -30.23
C LYS A 85 7.01 -22.32 -29.26
N SER A 86 6.33 -23.36 -29.73
CA SER A 86 5.77 -24.42 -28.88
C SER A 86 4.97 -23.89 -27.66
N GLY A 87 4.09 -22.92 -27.91
CA GLY A 87 3.30 -22.24 -26.87
C GLY A 87 4.01 -21.03 -26.21
N GLY A 88 5.27 -20.75 -26.59
CA GLY A 88 6.04 -19.65 -25.96
C GLY A 88 5.51 -18.27 -26.28
N ILE A 89 4.85 -18.06 -27.42
CA ILE A 89 4.19 -16.78 -27.76
C ILE A 89 2.99 -16.57 -26.82
N GLU A 90 2.13 -17.58 -26.70
CA GLU A 90 0.96 -17.55 -25.84
C GLU A 90 1.34 -17.36 -24.37
N PHE A 91 2.39 -18.05 -23.91
CA PHE A 91 2.90 -17.87 -22.55
C PHE A 91 3.56 -16.50 -22.33
N THR A 92 4.15 -15.88 -23.35
CA THR A 92 4.66 -14.50 -23.27
C THR A 92 3.51 -13.51 -23.07
N ILE A 93 2.45 -13.62 -23.87
CA ILE A 93 1.24 -12.79 -23.78
C ILE A 93 0.55 -12.99 -22.42
N LYS A 94 0.38 -14.28 -22.02
CA LYS A 94 -0.22 -14.62 -20.74
C LYS A 94 0.60 -14.07 -19.55
N ASN A 95 1.91 -14.22 -19.57
CA ASN A 95 2.77 -13.72 -18.51
C ASN A 95 2.71 -12.19 -18.41
N ALA A 96 2.70 -11.48 -19.55
CA ALA A 96 2.53 -10.04 -19.56
C ALA A 96 1.20 -9.62 -18.88
N LYS A 97 0.11 -10.37 -19.13
CA LYS A 97 -1.18 -10.11 -18.48
C LYS A 97 -1.15 -10.45 -16.99
N ASP A 98 -0.60 -11.60 -16.59
CA ASP A 98 -0.51 -12.01 -15.19
C ASP A 98 0.32 -10.99 -14.37
N VAL A 99 1.39 -10.42 -14.97
CA VAL A 99 2.18 -9.33 -14.38
C VAL A 99 1.37 -8.04 -14.29
N LEU A 100 0.60 -7.67 -15.32
CA LEU A 100 -0.29 -6.51 -15.27
C LEU A 100 -1.29 -6.62 -14.12
N ASP A 101 -1.96 -7.76 -14.01
CA ASP A 101 -2.96 -8.00 -12.97
C ASP A 101 -2.33 -7.88 -11.57
N SER A 102 -1.11 -8.40 -11.40
CA SER A 102 -0.34 -8.25 -10.16
C SER A 102 0.07 -6.81 -9.87
N ASP A 103 0.62 -6.10 -10.85
CA ASP A 103 1.06 -4.70 -10.70
C ASP A 103 -0.13 -3.77 -10.38
N LEU A 104 -1.32 -4.03 -10.96
CA LEU A 104 -2.54 -3.27 -10.68
C LEU A 104 -3.07 -3.52 -9.26
N ILE A 105 -3.04 -4.76 -8.78
CA ILE A 105 -3.42 -5.08 -7.39
C ILE A 105 -2.43 -4.42 -6.42
N ASN A 106 -1.13 -4.46 -6.70
CA ASN A 106 -0.13 -3.78 -5.87
C ASN A 106 -0.36 -2.26 -5.85
N TRP A 107 -0.67 -1.66 -7.00
CA TRP A 107 -1.02 -0.25 -7.08
C TRP A 107 -2.24 0.09 -6.20
N GLU A 108 -3.23 -0.80 -6.14
CA GLU A 108 -4.41 -0.66 -5.27
C GLU A 108 -4.04 -0.80 -3.78
N ILE A 109 -3.19 -1.76 -3.41
CA ILE A 109 -2.65 -1.92 -2.04
C ILE A 109 -1.96 -0.63 -1.58
N GLU A 110 -1.09 -0.06 -2.42
CA GLU A 110 -0.38 1.18 -2.10
C GLU A 110 -1.31 2.38 -1.95
N ASN A 111 -2.37 2.48 -2.77
CA ASN A 111 -3.38 3.53 -2.63
C ASN A 111 -4.15 3.37 -1.32
N ASN A 112 -4.58 2.16 -1.00
CA ASN A 112 -5.29 1.88 0.24
C ASN A 112 -4.42 2.16 1.46
N ALA A 113 -3.12 1.87 1.42
CA ALA A 113 -2.19 2.21 2.50
C ALA A 113 -2.06 3.73 2.72
N ILE A 114 -2.09 4.52 1.64
CA ILE A 114 -2.09 5.99 1.73
C ILE A 114 -3.41 6.47 2.35
N LEU A 115 -4.55 5.94 1.90
CA LEU A 115 -5.87 6.28 2.44
C LEU A 115 -6.00 5.86 3.91
N GLU A 116 -5.58 4.65 4.26
CA GLU A 116 -5.52 4.17 5.65
C GLU A 116 -4.75 5.15 6.54
N THR A 117 -3.55 5.57 6.11
CA THR A 117 -2.75 6.56 6.85
C THR A 117 -3.50 7.88 7.05
N ILE A 118 -4.20 8.37 6.03
CA ILE A 118 -4.99 9.61 6.12
C ILE A 118 -6.12 9.45 7.13
N TYR A 119 -6.93 8.40 7.00
CA TYR A 119 -8.09 8.18 7.87
C TYR A 119 -7.70 7.84 9.31
N GLU A 120 -6.63 7.06 9.53
CA GLU A 120 -6.06 6.85 10.86
C GLU A 120 -5.57 8.16 11.49
N THR A 121 -4.88 9.02 10.71
CA THR A 121 -4.43 10.33 11.18
C THR A 121 -5.61 11.23 11.54
N LEU A 122 -6.71 11.21 10.74
CA LEU A 122 -7.93 11.95 11.04
C LEU A 122 -8.59 11.49 12.35
N LEU A 123 -8.69 10.18 12.57
CA LEU A 123 -9.24 9.60 13.80
C LEU A 123 -8.36 9.95 15.02
N GLN A 124 -7.03 9.90 14.87
CA GLN A 124 -6.08 10.30 15.90
C GLN A 124 -6.16 11.79 16.23
N ILE A 125 -6.33 12.68 15.22
CA ILE A 125 -6.57 14.11 15.44
C ILE A 125 -7.85 14.31 16.26
N LYS A 126 -8.93 13.60 15.92
CA LYS A 126 -10.18 13.65 16.67
C LYS A 126 -9.99 13.18 18.11
N GLN A 127 -9.29 12.07 18.31
CA GLN A 127 -8.96 11.53 19.63
C GLN A 127 -8.18 12.53 20.48
N LEU A 128 -7.11 13.13 19.94
CA LEU A 128 -6.29 14.11 20.63
C LEU A 128 -7.09 15.36 21.03
N LYS A 129 -8.04 15.81 20.21
CA LYS A 129 -8.93 16.91 20.57
C LYS A 129 -9.85 16.56 21.73
N ILE A 130 -10.40 15.36 21.75
CA ILE A 130 -11.18 14.84 22.87
C ILE A 130 -10.30 14.76 24.14
N GLN A 131 -9.07 14.27 24.01
CA GLN A 131 -8.11 14.20 25.12
C GLN A 131 -7.75 15.58 25.68
N ILE A 132 -7.66 16.63 24.87
CA ILE A 132 -7.45 18.01 25.33
C ILE A 132 -8.65 18.45 26.19
N GLU A 133 -9.88 18.21 25.74
CA GLU A 133 -11.08 18.55 26.53
C GLU A 133 -11.15 17.72 27.83
N GLN A 134 -10.88 16.42 27.77
CA GLN A 134 -10.79 15.54 28.92
C GLN A 134 -9.76 16.05 29.94
N ASN A 135 -8.58 16.43 29.46
CA ASN A 135 -7.48 16.89 30.31
C ASN A 135 -7.80 18.22 31.03
N LYS A 136 -8.65 19.09 30.44
CA LYS A 136 -9.12 20.30 31.10
C LYS A 136 -9.90 19.97 32.38
N TYR A 137 -10.77 18.95 32.37
CA TYR A 137 -11.50 18.51 33.55
C TYR A 137 -10.59 17.84 34.59
N SER A 138 -9.63 17.05 34.13
CA SER A 138 -8.59 16.48 35.00
C SER A 138 -7.74 17.56 35.68
N LEU A 139 -7.35 18.60 34.94
CA LEU A 139 -6.61 19.74 35.46
C LEU A 139 -7.42 20.53 36.50
N LYS A 140 -8.72 20.77 36.22
CA LYS A 140 -9.61 21.40 37.22
C LYS A 140 -9.68 20.61 38.54
N ASN A 141 -9.75 19.29 38.47
CA ASN A 141 -9.69 18.46 39.66
C ASN A 141 -8.39 18.61 40.43
N LYS A 142 -7.24 18.71 39.72
CA LYS A 142 -5.94 18.97 40.37
C LYS A 142 -5.86 20.38 40.95
N GLU A 143 -6.47 21.36 40.34
CA GLU A 143 -6.56 22.74 40.87
C GLU A 143 -7.38 22.79 42.16
N ILE A 144 -8.55 22.12 42.21
CA ILE A 144 -9.39 22.00 43.41
C ILE A 144 -8.62 21.26 44.53
N GLN A 145 -7.96 20.15 44.20
CA GLN A 145 -7.16 19.39 45.16
C GLN A 145 -6.01 20.24 45.76
N LEU A 146 -5.33 21.04 44.94
CA LEU A 146 -4.31 21.98 45.40
C LEU A 146 -4.88 23.04 46.34
N GLU A 147 -6.04 23.62 45.99
CA GLU A 147 -6.68 24.63 46.84
C GLU A 147 -7.10 24.03 48.19
N LEU A 148 -7.67 22.83 48.19
CA LEU A 148 -8.00 22.10 49.43
C LEU A 148 -6.75 21.82 50.28
N LYS A 149 -5.63 21.40 49.67
CA LYS A 149 -4.39 21.17 50.40
C LYS A 149 -3.78 22.45 50.98
N LYS A 150 -3.91 23.56 50.27
CA LYS A 150 -3.47 24.87 50.75
C LYS A 150 -4.28 25.31 51.97
N ILE A 151 -5.59 25.19 51.97
CA ILE A 151 -6.47 25.47 53.12
C ILE A 151 -6.10 24.55 54.29
N GLN A 152 -5.88 23.26 54.07
CA GLN A 152 -5.47 22.31 55.10
C GLN A 152 -4.12 22.65 55.73
N TYR A 153 -3.13 23.06 54.90
CA TYR A 153 -1.82 23.49 55.34
C TYR A 153 -1.90 24.76 56.19
N GLU A 154 -2.66 25.76 55.75
CA GLU A 154 -2.89 27.01 56.50
C GLU A 154 -3.59 26.76 57.84
N ALA A 155 -4.45 25.76 57.92
CA ALA A 155 -5.13 25.34 59.16
C ALA A 155 -4.28 24.39 60.03
N GLY A 156 -3.06 24.04 59.62
CA GLY A 156 -2.16 23.12 60.36
C GLY A 156 -2.56 21.64 60.25
N ASN A 157 -3.47 21.29 59.33
CA ASN A 157 -3.99 19.93 59.13
C ASN A 157 -3.31 19.17 57.96
N ALA A 158 -2.33 19.77 57.31
CA ALA A 158 -1.47 19.15 56.29
C ALA A 158 -0.03 19.68 56.46
N ASP A 159 0.96 18.90 56.06
CA ASP A 159 2.36 19.32 56.07
C ASP A 159 2.76 19.95 54.70
N ILE A 160 3.99 20.52 54.68
CA ILE A 160 4.57 21.18 53.52
C ILE A 160 4.80 20.19 52.35
N THR A 161 5.05 18.90 52.66
CA THR A 161 5.27 17.85 51.67
C THR A 161 4.01 17.57 50.93
N GLU A 162 2.88 17.43 51.64
CA GLU A 162 1.55 17.21 51.03
C GLU A 162 1.12 18.38 50.11
N LEU A 163 1.42 19.63 50.53
CA LEU A 163 1.15 20.79 49.69
C LEU A 163 2.06 20.80 48.45
N ASN A 164 3.34 20.45 48.58
CA ASN A 164 4.27 20.35 47.47
C ASN A 164 3.83 19.28 46.48
N ASP A 165 3.37 18.12 46.95
CA ASP A 165 2.87 17.03 46.11
C ASP A 165 1.65 17.49 45.28
N ALA A 166 0.71 18.21 45.87
CA ALA A 166 -0.44 18.78 45.15
C ALA A 166 -0.02 19.79 44.06
N ILE A 167 1.02 20.62 44.33
CA ILE A 167 1.60 21.53 43.33
C ILE A 167 2.23 20.74 42.19
N MET A 168 3.02 19.69 42.52
CA MET A 168 3.66 18.83 41.51
C MET A 168 2.64 18.09 40.66
N ASP A 169 1.59 17.58 41.24
CA ASP A 169 0.47 16.90 40.56
C ASP A 169 -0.21 17.82 39.54
N LYS A 170 -0.57 19.03 39.96
CA LYS A 170 -1.15 20.04 39.07
C LYS A 170 -0.21 20.36 37.92
N ASN A 171 1.08 20.57 38.19
CA ASN A 171 2.07 20.89 37.17
C ASN A 171 2.33 19.72 36.23
N SER A 172 2.27 18.47 36.72
CA SER A 172 2.34 17.27 35.88
C SER A 172 1.16 17.19 34.89
N GLN A 173 -0.08 17.45 35.37
CA GLN A 173 -1.26 17.48 34.53
C GLN A 173 -1.19 18.58 33.47
N TYR A 174 -0.66 19.75 33.84
CA TYR A 174 -0.44 20.84 32.89
C TYR A 174 0.59 20.50 31.81
N LYS A 175 1.70 19.87 32.20
CA LYS A 175 2.70 19.36 31.22
C LYS A 175 2.11 18.32 30.28
N GLN A 176 1.24 17.44 30.78
CA GLN A 176 0.53 16.46 29.95
C GLN A 176 -0.34 17.16 28.91
N ASN A 177 -1.05 18.23 29.28
CA ASN A 177 -1.83 19.01 28.31
C ASN A 177 -0.95 19.57 27.17
N ILE A 178 0.18 20.16 27.50
CA ILE A 178 1.13 20.67 26.50
C ILE A 178 1.61 19.55 25.56
N ALA A 179 1.88 18.35 26.11
CA ALA A 179 2.31 17.20 25.32
C ALA A 179 1.20 16.74 24.34
N ILE A 180 -0.07 16.72 24.78
CA ILE A 180 -1.20 16.38 23.93
C ILE A 180 -1.39 17.42 22.81
N GLU A 181 -1.29 18.72 23.15
CA GLU A 181 -1.37 19.80 22.15
C GLU A 181 -0.25 19.73 21.11
N ASN A 182 0.97 19.38 21.54
CA ASN A 182 2.08 19.17 20.61
C ASN A 182 1.82 17.96 19.71
N SER A 183 1.34 16.84 20.26
CA SER A 183 0.98 15.64 19.49
C SER A 183 -0.13 15.94 18.48
N LEU A 184 -1.09 16.79 18.82
CA LEU A 184 -2.12 17.25 17.89
C LEU A 184 -1.51 17.98 16.69
N LYS A 185 -0.59 18.91 16.92
CA LYS A 185 0.11 19.63 15.84
C LYS A 185 0.92 18.69 14.96
N ASP A 186 1.61 17.73 15.57
CA ASP A 186 2.38 16.73 14.82
C ASP A 186 1.47 15.90 13.89
N LYS A 187 0.28 15.50 14.37
CA LYS A 187 -0.71 14.80 13.54
C LYS A 187 -1.32 15.69 12.44
N GLU A 188 -1.54 16.96 12.70
CA GLU A 188 -1.96 17.92 11.66
C GLU A 188 -0.87 18.12 10.60
N TYR A 189 0.41 18.15 10.97
CA TYR A 189 1.53 18.14 10.01
C TYR A 189 1.63 16.83 9.23
N GLU A 190 1.40 15.69 9.88
CA GLU A 190 1.36 14.39 9.21
C GLU A 190 0.26 14.34 8.14
N LEU A 191 -0.94 14.76 8.46
CA LEU A 191 -2.05 14.89 7.51
C LEU A 191 -1.67 15.81 6.33
N SER A 192 -1.00 16.93 6.63
CA SER A 192 -0.58 17.91 5.61
C SER A 192 0.43 17.37 4.61
N LYS A 193 1.09 16.22 4.86
CA LYS A 193 1.97 15.55 3.87
C LYS A 193 1.16 14.95 2.72
N TYR A 194 -0.11 14.57 2.95
CA TYR A 194 -0.94 13.87 1.99
C TYR A 194 -1.99 14.74 1.33
N THR A 195 -2.59 15.69 2.07
CA THR A 195 -3.68 16.51 1.62
C THR A 195 -3.49 18.00 1.96
N ASN A 196 -4.12 18.88 1.17
CA ASN A 196 -4.22 20.30 1.50
C ASN A 196 -5.50 20.63 2.28
N LEU A 197 -6.40 19.64 2.44
CA LEU A 197 -7.64 19.80 3.19
C LEU A 197 -7.35 19.81 4.69
N LYS A 198 -8.08 20.63 5.43
CA LYS A 198 -8.06 20.56 6.90
C LYS A 198 -8.85 19.35 7.38
N TYR A 199 -8.54 18.85 8.59
CA TYR A 199 -9.18 17.66 9.15
C TYR A 199 -10.72 17.72 9.17
N ASN A 200 -11.32 18.90 9.32
CA ASN A 200 -12.77 19.11 9.35
C ASN A 200 -13.42 19.22 7.96
N GLN A 201 -12.65 19.20 6.90
CA GLN A 201 -13.10 19.23 5.50
C GLN A 201 -13.12 17.83 4.88
N ILE A 202 -12.61 16.83 5.59
CA ILE A 202 -12.60 15.43 5.13
C ILE A 202 -13.67 14.68 5.94
N GLU A 203 -14.64 14.13 5.22
CA GLU A 203 -15.67 13.30 5.81
C GLU A 203 -15.07 11.95 6.25
N LEU A 204 -15.35 11.53 7.49
CA LEU A 204 -14.92 10.23 7.99
C LEU A 204 -15.80 9.15 7.38
N LEU A 205 -15.17 8.13 6.84
CA LEU A 205 -15.86 6.93 6.36
C LEU A 205 -16.52 6.19 7.53
N ASP A 206 -17.70 5.64 7.27
CA ASP A 206 -18.37 4.72 8.20
C ASP A 206 -17.83 3.30 7.97
N PHE A 207 -16.82 2.92 8.76
CA PHE A 207 -16.21 1.60 8.67
C PHE A 207 -17.16 0.54 9.26
N LYS A 208 -17.60 -0.40 8.41
CA LYS A 208 -18.49 -1.50 8.82
C LYS A 208 -17.71 -2.74 9.21
N VAL A 209 -18.32 -3.54 10.05
CA VAL A 209 -17.79 -4.87 10.41
C VAL A 209 -17.78 -5.75 9.17
N ILE A 210 -16.63 -6.32 8.86
CA ILE A 210 -16.44 -7.29 7.78
C ILE A 210 -16.31 -8.66 8.43
N ASN A 211 -17.09 -9.65 7.99
CA ASN A 211 -16.93 -11.01 8.49
C ASN A 211 -15.63 -11.66 8.00
N LYS A 212 -15.19 -12.72 8.69
CA LYS A 212 -13.88 -13.37 8.43
C LYS A 212 -13.75 -13.91 7.01
N ASP A 213 -14.80 -14.53 6.50
CA ASP A 213 -14.76 -15.17 5.18
C ASP A 213 -14.70 -14.11 4.06
N ASP A 214 -15.47 -13.03 4.18
CA ASP A 214 -15.43 -11.91 3.25
C ASP A 214 -14.09 -11.17 3.34
N PHE A 215 -13.53 -10.99 4.55
CA PHE A 215 -12.21 -10.39 4.72
C PHE A 215 -11.13 -11.19 4.01
N ILE A 216 -11.07 -12.52 4.21
CA ILE A 216 -10.10 -13.41 3.56
C ILE A 216 -10.30 -13.43 2.04
N LYS A 217 -11.54 -13.56 1.58
CA LYS A 217 -11.90 -13.63 0.16
C LYS A 217 -11.53 -12.34 -0.60
N ASN A 218 -11.73 -11.19 0.03
CA ASN A 218 -11.54 -9.89 -0.60
C ASN A 218 -10.18 -9.26 -0.30
N ASN A 219 -9.36 -9.87 0.57
CA ASN A 219 -8.08 -9.34 0.98
C ASN A 219 -7.13 -9.13 -0.20
N LEU A 220 -6.63 -7.91 -0.36
CA LEU A 220 -5.80 -7.51 -1.50
C LEU A 220 -4.44 -8.20 -1.50
N ASN A 221 -3.83 -8.47 -0.34
CA ASN A 221 -2.56 -9.17 -0.26
C ASN A 221 -2.71 -10.63 -0.73
N ILE A 222 -3.80 -11.31 -0.38
CA ILE A 222 -4.09 -12.66 -0.88
C ILE A 222 -4.32 -12.64 -2.39
N LYS A 223 -5.03 -11.64 -2.91
CA LYS A 223 -5.24 -11.46 -4.37
C LYS A 223 -3.92 -11.20 -5.09
N TYR A 224 -3.05 -10.36 -4.50
CA TYR A 224 -1.72 -10.08 -5.03
C TYR A 224 -0.87 -11.35 -5.10
N GLU A 225 -0.75 -12.12 -4.02
CA GLU A 225 0.02 -13.34 -4.00
C GLU A 225 -0.54 -14.41 -4.97
N ASN A 226 -1.87 -14.50 -5.14
CA ASN A 226 -2.47 -15.35 -6.16
C ASN A 226 -2.06 -14.92 -7.59
N SER A 227 -2.04 -13.62 -7.88
CA SER A 227 -1.60 -13.12 -9.18
C SER A 227 -0.11 -13.35 -9.42
N GLN A 228 0.72 -13.25 -8.37
CA GLN A 228 2.13 -13.60 -8.42
C GLN A 228 2.34 -15.09 -8.76
N VAL A 229 1.58 -16.00 -8.12
CA VAL A 229 1.62 -17.44 -8.47
C VAL A 229 1.28 -17.65 -9.95
N ALA A 230 0.28 -16.96 -10.49
CA ALA A 230 -0.06 -17.05 -11.90
C ALA A 230 1.08 -16.55 -12.82
N SER A 231 1.72 -15.43 -12.45
CA SER A 231 2.86 -14.87 -13.16
C SER A 231 4.08 -15.81 -13.17
N PHE A 232 4.41 -16.42 -12.03
CA PHE A 232 5.49 -17.41 -11.95
C PHE A 232 5.17 -18.70 -12.74
N ASP A 233 3.91 -19.15 -12.75
CA ASP A 233 3.48 -20.31 -13.55
C ASP A 233 3.61 -20.06 -15.05
N SER A 234 3.12 -18.90 -15.52
CA SER A 234 3.24 -18.53 -16.94
C SER A 234 4.70 -18.29 -17.35
N SER A 235 5.53 -17.73 -16.46
CA SER A 235 6.97 -17.57 -16.67
C SER A 235 7.69 -18.93 -16.79
N TYR A 236 7.40 -19.87 -15.89
CA TYR A 236 7.95 -21.24 -15.96
C TYR A 236 7.55 -21.94 -17.27
N LYS A 237 6.28 -21.83 -17.71
CA LYS A 237 5.80 -22.40 -18.97
C LYS A 237 6.47 -21.74 -20.17
N LYS A 238 6.65 -20.41 -20.15
CA LYS A 238 7.41 -19.67 -21.19
C LYS A 238 8.85 -20.18 -21.27
N LEU A 239 9.53 -20.33 -20.13
CA LEU A 239 10.90 -20.87 -20.08
C LEU A 239 10.95 -22.30 -20.61
N LYS A 240 10.02 -23.16 -20.21
CA LYS A 240 9.95 -24.55 -20.71
C LYS A 240 9.78 -24.62 -22.22
N SER A 241 9.00 -23.71 -22.81
CA SER A 241 8.78 -23.63 -24.26
C SER A 241 10.03 -23.26 -25.06
N SER A 242 11.00 -22.55 -24.44
CA SER A 242 12.26 -22.17 -25.11
C SER A 242 13.18 -23.36 -25.44
N TYR A 243 12.96 -24.51 -24.77
CA TYR A 243 13.67 -25.76 -25.01
C TYR A 243 12.93 -26.72 -25.98
N LEU A 244 11.87 -26.25 -26.59
CA LEU A 244 11.06 -26.99 -27.56
C LEU A 244 11.26 -26.44 -28.97
N PRO A 245 10.82 -27.14 -30.05
CA PRO A 245 10.98 -26.65 -31.42
C PRO A 245 10.41 -25.25 -31.63
N GLN A 246 11.15 -24.43 -32.34
CA GLN A 246 10.76 -23.08 -32.72
C GLN A 246 10.89 -22.91 -34.23
N VAL A 247 9.96 -22.17 -34.82
CA VAL A 247 9.98 -21.83 -36.25
C VAL A 247 10.06 -20.32 -36.40
N THR A 248 11.03 -19.86 -37.14
CA THR A 248 11.27 -18.44 -37.44
C THR A 248 11.20 -18.18 -38.95
N LEU A 249 10.55 -17.08 -39.32
CA LEU A 249 10.54 -16.53 -40.67
C LEU A 249 11.53 -15.33 -40.68
N GLY A 250 12.55 -15.43 -41.55
CA GLY A 250 13.50 -14.36 -41.77
C GLY A 250 13.34 -13.73 -43.13
N THR A 251 13.43 -12.41 -43.21
CA THR A 251 13.56 -11.70 -44.50
C THR A 251 14.67 -10.69 -44.39
N ASN A 252 15.47 -10.58 -45.45
CA ASN A 252 16.54 -9.59 -45.54
C ASN A 252 16.66 -9.10 -46.97
N TYR A 253 16.77 -7.80 -47.17
CA TYR A 253 17.18 -7.18 -48.41
C TYR A 253 18.45 -6.38 -48.15
N SER A 254 19.52 -6.63 -48.95
CA SER A 254 20.81 -5.98 -48.82
C SER A 254 21.28 -5.38 -50.13
N TYR A 255 21.85 -4.21 -50.00
CA TYR A 255 22.63 -3.53 -51.05
C TYR A 255 24.05 -3.38 -50.56
N SER A 256 25.00 -3.82 -51.39
CA SER A 256 26.44 -3.61 -51.11
C SER A 256 27.19 -3.14 -52.33
N ASN A 257 28.11 -2.22 -52.10
CA ASN A 257 29.04 -1.75 -53.09
C ASN A 257 30.46 -2.06 -52.56
N LYS A 258 31.18 -2.88 -53.29
CA LYS A 258 32.54 -3.29 -52.99
C LYS A 258 33.50 -2.70 -54.01
N GLU A 259 34.52 -1.99 -53.56
CA GLU A 259 35.54 -1.36 -54.39
C GLU A 259 36.93 -1.95 -54.00
N ASP A 260 37.61 -2.58 -54.95
CA ASP A 260 38.97 -3.05 -54.78
C ASP A 260 39.93 -1.88 -55.09
N MET A 261 40.54 -1.32 -54.08
CA MET A 261 41.40 -0.12 -54.17
C MET A 261 42.73 -0.38 -54.87
N ILE A 262 43.11 -1.68 -55.10
CA ILE A 262 44.30 -2.06 -55.78
C ILE A 262 44.04 -2.32 -57.29
N LYS A 263 42.93 -2.97 -57.59
CA LYS A 263 42.52 -3.36 -58.97
C LYS A 263 41.56 -2.37 -59.63
N ASP A 264 41.17 -1.32 -58.95
CA ASP A 264 40.17 -0.30 -59.35
C ASP A 264 38.88 -0.94 -59.92
N ASP A 265 38.45 -2.03 -59.30
CA ASP A 265 37.27 -2.78 -59.67
C ASP A 265 36.11 -2.49 -58.69
N LYS A 266 34.91 -2.24 -59.23
CA LYS A 266 33.72 -1.92 -58.45
C LYS A 266 32.61 -2.93 -58.70
N THR A 267 32.20 -3.62 -57.65
CA THR A 267 31.11 -4.59 -57.73
C THR A 267 29.94 -4.13 -56.88
N THR A 268 28.75 -4.04 -57.49
CA THR A 268 27.50 -3.74 -56.79
C THR A 268 26.67 -5.02 -56.72
N SER A 269 26.23 -5.34 -55.49
CA SER A 269 25.37 -6.52 -55.25
C SER A 269 24.05 -6.09 -54.59
N LYS A 270 22.95 -6.67 -55.06
CA LYS A 270 21.59 -6.52 -54.52
C LYS A 270 21.06 -7.92 -54.25
N ASN A 271 20.81 -8.24 -52.98
CA ASN A 271 20.35 -9.56 -52.60
C ASN A 271 19.06 -9.45 -51.74
N GLY A 272 18.05 -10.25 -52.06
CA GLY A 272 16.85 -10.46 -51.27
C GLY A 272 16.80 -11.92 -50.82
N THR A 273 16.59 -12.16 -49.54
CA THR A 273 16.44 -13.51 -48.98
C THR A 273 15.18 -13.62 -48.15
N ILE A 274 14.49 -14.77 -48.30
CA ILE A 274 13.40 -15.20 -47.40
C ILE A 274 13.82 -16.57 -46.89
N SER A 275 13.78 -16.76 -45.57
CA SER A 275 14.20 -18.01 -44.92
C SER A 275 13.16 -18.47 -43.92
N LEU A 276 12.93 -19.77 -43.85
CA LEU A 276 12.18 -20.44 -42.81
C LEU A 276 13.13 -21.36 -42.07
N ASN A 277 13.36 -21.08 -40.78
CA ASN A 277 14.28 -21.84 -39.97
C ASN A 277 13.52 -22.56 -38.84
N ILE A 278 13.84 -23.84 -38.68
CA ILE A 278 13.36 -24.66 -37.55
C ILE A 278 14.57 -24.91 -36.64
N SER A 279 14.44 -24.57 -35.39
CA SER A 279 15.52 -24.75 -34.40
C SER A 279 14.99 -25.37 -33.11
N MET A 280 15.78 -26.22 -32.49
CA MET A 280 15.52 -26.82 -31.19
C MET A 280 16.85 -27.08 -30.50
N PRO A 281 17.05 -26.60 -29.24
CA PRO A 281 18.25 -26.95 -28.48
C PRO A 281 18.20 -28.45 -28.09
N LEU A 282 19.06 -29.26 -28.67
CA LEU A 282 19.14 -30.71 -28.38
C LEU A 282 19.87 -31.00 -27.09
N TYR A 283 20.94 -30.20 -26.81
CA TYR A 283 21.75 -30.34 -25.59
C TYR A 283 22.06 -28.96 -25.03
N ASP A 284 21.76 -28.80 -23.75
CA ASP A 284 22.15 -27.65 -22.93
C ASP A 284 22.45 -28.16 -21.52
N ILE A 285 23.69 -28.04 -21.10
CA ILE A 285 24.17 -28.55 -19.81
C ILE A 285 23.41 -27.89 -18.63
N ASN A 286 22.93 -26.65 -18.80
CA ASN A 286 22.25 -25.87 -17.78
C ASN A 286 20.72 -26.11 -17.76
N LYS A 287 20.15 -26.76 -18.78
CA LYS A 287 18.71 -26.92 -18.95
C LYS A 287 18.01 -27.46 -17.69
N SER A 288 18.53 -28.52 -17.11
CA SER A 288 17.95 -29.16 -15.94
C SER A 288 17.91 -28.20 -14.73
N SER A 289 19.05 -27.56 -14.45
CA SER A 289 19.18 -26.61 -13.33
C SER A 289 18.32 -25.38 -13.51
N THR A 290 18.28 -24.81 -14.71
CA THR A 290 17.48 -23.61 -15.03
C THR A 290 15.97 -23.89 -14.93
N LEU A 291 15.51 -25.04 -15.43
CA LEU A 291 14.12 -25.44 -15.29
C LEU A 291 13.75 -25.73 -13.84
N GLU A 292 14.65 -26.41 -13.10
CA GLU A 292 14.42 -26.71 -11.68
C GLU A 292 14.42 -25.46 -10.82
N GLU A 293 15.31 -24.50 -11.06
CA GLU A 293 15.29 -23.20 -10.40
C GLU A 293 13.95 -22.49 -10.61
N SER A 294 13.47 -22.41 -11.85
CA SER A 294 12.19 -21.79 -12.17
C SER A 294 11.01 -22.52 -11.53
N ARG A 295 11.06 -23.87 -11.45
CA ARG A 295 10.07 -24.69 -10.76
C ARG A 295 10.07 -24.42 -9.24
N LEU A 296 11.25 -24.31 -8.64
CA LEU A 296 11.40 -23.99 -7.21
C LEU A 296 10.94 -22.56 -6.91
N ASN A 297 11.17 -21.60 -7.78
CA ASN A 297 10.64 -20.26 -7.64
C ASN A 297 9.10 -20.23 -7.64
N LEU A 298 8.46 -21.00 -8.53
CA LEU A 298 7.00 -21.19 -8.51
C LEU A 298 6.53 -21.86 -7.21
N LEU A 299 7.24 -22.89 -6.74
CA LEU A 299 6.90 -23.58 -5.47
C LEU A 299 7.03 -22.63 -4.29
N LYS A 300 8.13 -21.87 -4.21
CA LYS A 300 8.34 -20.83 -3.19
C LYS A 300 7.17 -19.84 -3.16
N GLN A 301 6.72 -19.38 -4.33
CA GLN A 301 5.60 -18.42 -4.42
C GLN A 301 4.28 -19.05 -3.94
N LYS A 302 4.03 -20.33 -4.22
CA LYS A 302 2.86 -21.05 -3.68
C LYS A 302 2.91 -21.18 -2.16
N LEU A 303 4.09 -21.42 -1.59
CA LEU A 303 4.28 -21.47 -0.14
C LEU A 303 4.09 -20.10 0.50
N ASN A 304 4.60 -19.02 -0.12
CA ASN A 304 4.34 -17.65 0.32
C ASN A 304 2.84 -17.33 0.36
N LEU A 305 2.10 -17.71 -0.67
CA LEU A 305 0.64 -17.55 -0.69
C LEU A 305 -0.04 -18.27 0.48
N SER A 306 0.42 -19.47 0.82
CA SER A 306 -0.13 -20.21 1.98
C SER A 306 0.19 -19.49 3.30
N ASP A 307 1.42 -19.05 3.47
CA ASP A 307 1.86 -18.31 4.66
C ASP A 307 1.09 -17.00 4.83
N VAL A 308 0.97 -16.21 3.76
CA VAL A 308 0.19 -14.96 3.76
C VAL A 308 -1.28 -15.22 4.12
N LYS A 309 -1.89 -16.29 3.62
CA LYS A 309 -3.27 -16.65 4.00
C LYS A 309 -3.41 -16.95 5.49
N ASP A 310 -2.43 -17.60 6.09
CA ASP A 310 -2.46 -17.88 7.52
C ASP A 310 -2.18 -16.63 8.35
N GLN A 311 -1.22 -15.81 7.97
CA GLN A 311 -0.95 -14.50 8.60
C GLN A 311 -2.21 -13.61 8.59
N ILE A 312 -2.92 -13.51 7.46
CA ILE A 312 -4.14 -12.71 7.33
C ILE A 312 -5.27 -13.22 8.26
N LYS A 313 -5.39 -14.54 8.46
CA LYS A 313 -6.36 -15.09 9.42
C LYS A 313 -6.03 -14.67 10.87
N TYR A 314 -4.75 -14.80 11.25
CA TYR A 314 -4.30 -14.38 12.59
C TYR A 314 -4.47 -12.88 12.81
N GLU A 315 -4.16 -12.07 11.81
CA GLU A 315 -4.34 -10.63 11.87
C GLU A 315 -5.81 -10.24 12.08
N TYR A 316 -6.72 -10.89 11.36
CA TYR A 316 -8.16 -10.69 11.56
C TYR A 316 -8.57 -11.01 13.01
N ASP A 317 -8.16 -12.17 13.52
CA ASP A 317 -8.49 -12.60 14.89
C ASP A 317 -7.89 -11.66 15.93
N GLN A 318 -6.68 -11.14 15.69
CA GLN A 318 -6.03 -10.14 16.55
C GLN A 318 -6.80 -8.82 16.59
N ILE A 319 -7.26 -8.33 15.43
CA ILE A 319 -8.05 -7.10 15.33
C ILE A 319 -9.37 -7.26 16.07
N LEU A 320 -10.07 -8.40 15.90
CA LEU A 320 -11.33 -8.66 16.62
C LEU A 320 -11.13 -8.76 18.13
N ASN A 321 -10.05 -9.39 18.58
CA ASN A 321 -9.73 -9.46 20.02
C ASN A 321 -9.47 -8.04 20.59
N GLN A 322 -8.85 -7.16 19.81
CA GLN A 322 -8.64 -5.77 20.24
C GLN A 322 -9.95 -4.99 20.31
N ILE A 323 -10.88 -5.22 19.36
CA ILE A 323 -12.22 -4.63 19.38
C ILE A 323 -12.98 -5.10 20.62
N ASP A 324 -13.05 -6.42 20.89
CA ASP A 324 -13.67 -6.98 22.07
C ASP A 324 -13.11 -6.39 23.38
N THR A 325 -11.79 -6.14 23.41
CA THR A 325 -11.14 -5.49 24.55
C THR A 325 -11.68 -4.07 24.76
N TYR A 326 -11.78 -3.25 23.71
CA TYR A 326 -12.34 -1.90 23.81
C TYR A 326 -13.84 -1.90 24.16
N GLU A 327 -14.60 -2.87 23.63
CA GLU A 327 -16.02 -3.02 23.99
C GLU A 327 -16.20 -3.37 25.47
N LYS A 328 -15.37 -4.26 26.02
CA LYS A 328 -15.36 -4.58 27.47
C LYS A 328 -14.97 -3.37 28.31
N GLN A 329 -13.94 -2.60 27.89
CA GLN A 329 -13.56 -1.36 28.56
C GLN A 329 -14.71 -0.33 28.53
N SER A 330 -15.38 -0.16 27.39
CA SER A 330 -16.55 0.71 27.27
C SER A 330 -17.68 0.32 28.24
N LYS A 331 -17.88 -0.96 28.45
CA LYS A 331 -18.89 -1.47 29.41
C LYS A 331 -18.54 -1.07 30.84
N ILE A 332 -17.28 -1.22 31.25
CA ILE A 332 -16.81 -0.76 32.58
C ILE A 332 -16.99 0.75 32.73
N ILE A 333 -16.68 1.54 31.71
CA ILE A 333 -16.84 3.00 31.74
C ILE A 333 -18.33 3.37 31.90
N ILE A 334 -19.24 2.69 31.21
CA ILE A 334 -20.69 2.90 31.32
C ILE A 334 -21.17 2.60 32.74
N ASP A 335 -20.73 1.50 33.35
CA ASP A 335 -21.06 1.16 34.73
C ASP A 335 -20.52 2.24 35.69
N ASN A 336 -19.32 2.75 35.51
CA ASN A 336 -18.74 3.87 36.27
C ASN A 336 -19.59 5.15 36.10
N LEU A 337 -20.01 5.49 34.89
CA LEU A 337 -20.84 6.67 34.62
C LEU A 337 -22.17 6.61 35.37
N ASN A 338 -22.80 5.42 35.52
CA ASN A 338 -23.97 5.20 36.31
C ASN A 338 -23.70 5.46 37.79
N LEU A 339 -22.62 4.89 38.35
CA LEU A 339 -22.19 5.12 39.73
C LEU A 339 -21.91 6.60 40.01
N TYR A 340 -21.20 7.30 39.14
CA TYR A 340 -20.95 8.74 39.29
C TYR A 340 -22.26 9.54 39.25
N THR A 341 -23.24 9.13 38.47
CA THR A 341 -24.53 9.79 38.45
C THR A 341 -25.26 9.67 39.80
N GLU A 342 -25.23 8.49 40.41
CA GLU A 342 -25.79 8.24 41.76
C GLU A 342 -25.03 9.03 42.82
N LEU A 343 -23.68 9.02 42.80
CA LEU A 343 -22.84 9.76 43.74
C LEU A 343 -23.05 11.27 43.64
N ILE A 344 -23.19 11.81 42.44
CA ILE A 344 -23.47 13.24 42.22
C ILE A 344 -24.83 13.61 42.80
N ASN A 345 -25.86 12.78 42.60
CA ASN A 345 -27.20 13.05 43.15
C ASN A 345 -27.21 13.00 44.68
N ALA A 346 -26.54 12.01 45.28
CA ALA A 346 -26.41 11.88 46.73
C ALA A 346 -25.64 13.06 47.32
N ASN A 347 -24.51 13.43 46.71
CA ASN A 347 -23.64 14.54 47.19
C ASN A 347 -24.38 15.89 47.05
N LYS A 348 -25.13 16.10 45.95
CA LYS A 348 -25.95 17.31 45.76
C LYS A 348 -26.97 17.48 46.89
N SER A 349 -27.68 16.42 47.27
CA SER A 349 -28.63 16.44 48.38
C SER A 349 -27.93 16.76 49.72
N SER A 350 -26.75 16.23 49.93
CA SER A 350 -25.92 16.53 51.14
C SER A 350 -25.40 17.96 51.13
N ASN A 351 -24.97 18.50 50.01
CA ASN A 351 -24.52 19.88 49.86
C ASN A 351 -25.67 20.87 50.09
N ASP A 352 -26.85 20.63 49.53
CA ASP A 352 -28.04 21.44 49.73
C ASP A 352 -28.48 21.48 51.24
N SER A 353 -28.11 20.43 51.99
CA SER A 353 -28.33 20.34 53.45
C SER A 353 -27.17 20.87 54.26
N GLY A 354 -26.11 21.42 53.66
CA GLY A 354 -24.91 21.95 54.32
C GLY A 354 -23.98 20.89 54.93
N MET A 355 -24.16 19.60 54.55
CA MET A 355 -23.41 18.47 55.10
C MET A 355 -22.21 18.03 54.22
N SER A 356 -22.03 18.57 53.01
CA SER A 356 -20.85 18.29 52.16
C SER A 356 -20.28 19.56 51.56
N ALA A 357 -18.96 19.50 51.19
CA ALA A 357 -18.28 20.63 50.58
C ALA A 357 -18.64 20.75 49.09
N THR A 358 -18.80 21.97 48.57
CA THR A 358 -19.04 22.25 47.14
C THR A 358 -17.92 21.66 46.23
N TYR A 359 -16.70 21.62 46.74
CA TYR A 359 -15.55 21.04 46.01
C TYR A 359 -15.70 19.55 45.71
N ASP A 360 -16.31 18.75 46.60
CA ASP A 360 -16.52 17.33 46.38
C ASP A 360 -17.50 17.09 45.24
N LEU A 361 -18.55 17.89 45.16
CA LEU A 361 -19.51 17.83 44.06
C LEU A 361 -18.85 18.17 42.71
N GLU A 362 -18.03 19.22 42.67
CA GLU A 362 -17.34 19.63 41.47
C GLU A 362 -16.32 18.58 40.99
N ILE A 363 -15.57 17.97 41.88
CA ILE A 363 -14.65 16.87 41.58
C ILE A 363 -15.42 15.68 40.97
N LEU A 364 -16.56 15.29 41.56
CA LEU A 364 -17.38 14.19 41.02
C LEU A 364 -17.93 14.50 39.62
N GLN A 365 -18.40 15.74 39.39
CA GLN A 365 -18.90 16.17 38.08
C GLN A 365 -17.78 16.18 37.03
N ASN A 366 -16.61 16.71 37.36
CA ASN A 366 -15.45 16.71 36.45
C ASN A 366 -14.98 15.28 36.15
N THR A 367 -14.97 14.39 37.16
CA THR A 367 -14.57 12.99 36.98
C THR A 367 -15.56 12.24 36.10
N LYS A 368 -16.88 12.51 36.24
CA LYS A 368 -17.89 12.00 35.33
C LYS A 368 -17.61 12.45 33.88
N LYS A 369 -17.27 13.74 33.69
CA LYS A 369 -16.90 14.25 32.34
C LYS A 369 -15.67 13.58 31.77
N VAL A 370 -14.64 13.31 32.58
CA VAL A 370 -13.45 12.55 32.15
C VAL A 370 -13.87 11.16 31.63
N ASN A 371 -14.74 10.44 32.33
CA ASN A 371 -15.22 9.12 31.89
C ASN A 371 -16.11 9.20 30.64
N GLU A 372 -16.91 10.25 30.45
CA GLU A 372 -17.68 10.47 29.21
C GLU A 372 -16.70 10.57 28.01
N TYR A 373 -15.59 11.32 28.14
CA TYR A 373 -14.57 11.40 27.10
C TYR A 373 -13.80 10.10 26.90
N ASP A 374 -13.56 9.31 27.95
CA ASP A 374 -12.95 7.98 27.83
C ASP A 374 -13.81 7.06 26.94
N LEU A 375 -15.14 7.15 27.06
CA LEU A 375 -16.06 6.39 26.22
C LEU A 375 -15.95 6.82 24.74
N GLU A 376 -15.87 8.14 24.47
CA GLU A 376 -15.70 8.67 23.11
C GLU A 376 -14.34 8.25 22.51
N ILE A 377 -13.27 8.23 23.33
CA ILE A 377 -11.94 7.77 22.92
C ILE A 377 -11.97 6.29 22.56
N ASN A 378 -12.66 5.46 23.35
CA ASN A 378 -12.81 4.03 23.05
C ASN A 378 -13.58 3.79 21.75
N ASP A 379 -14.64 4.56 21.46
CA ASP A 379 -15.35 4.50 20.17
C ASP A 379 -14.40 4.79 19.00
N ILE A 380 -13.50 5.77 19.15
CA ILE A 380 -12.48 6.05 18.13
C ILE A 380 -11.49 4.90 18.00
N ASN A 381 -11.07 4.29 19.12
CA ASN A 381 -10.16 3.14 19.09
C ASN A 381 -10.79 1.94 18.36
N ILE A 382 -12.07 1.69 18.53
CA ILE A 382 -12.83 0.67 17.78
C ILE A 382 -12.86 1.01 16.28
N LYS A 383 -13.14 2.27 15.92
CA LYS A 383 -13.13 2.73 14.53
C LYS A 383 -11.76 2.60 13.87
N LEU A 384 -10.68 2.83 14.62
CA LEU A 384 -9.31 2.59 14.17
C LEU A 384 -9.05 1.11 13.85
N GLN A 385 -9.63 0.16 14.58
CA GLN A 385 -9.52 -1.26 14.25
C GLN A 385 -10.33 -1.63 13.00
N TYR A 386 -11.55 -1.10 12.86
CA TYR A 386 -12.36 -1.33 11.67
C TYR A 386 -11.74 -0.73 10.40
N SER A 387 -11.07 0.43 10.49
CA SER A 387 -10.39 1.02 9.35
C SER A 387 -9.28 0.12 8.80
N LYS A 388 -8.54 -0.58 9.67
CA LYS A 388 -7.52 -1.57 9.27
C LYS A 388 -8.12 -2.73 8.46
N LEU A 389 -9.29 -3.24 8.85
CA LEU A 389 -9.97 -4.28 8.09
C LEU A 389 -10.45 -3.75 6.73
N TYR A 390 -11.00 -2.55 6.71
CA TYR A 390 -11.56 -1.92 5.51
C TYR A 390 -10.50 -1.74 4.43
N PHE A 391 -9.37 -1.08 4.72
CA PHE A 391 -8.35 -0.75 3.71
C PHE A 391 -7.55 -1.96 3.22
N LYS A 392 -7.62 -3.12 3.89
CA LYS A 392 -7.02 -4.37 3.43
C LYS A 392 -7.91 -5.17 2.48
N THR A 393 -9.15 -4.76 2.32
CA THR A 393 -10.10 -5.43 1.43
C THR A 393 -10.51 -4.52 0.28
N LYS A 394 -10.79 -5.13 -0.86
CA LYS A 394 -11.48 -4.45 -1.94
C LYS A 394 -12.98 -4.52 -1.65
N VAL A 395 -13.52 -3.44 -1.15
CA VAL A 395 -14.97 -3.32 -0.91
C VAL A 395 -15.65 -2.72 -2.12
#